data_cd893fc56643d903e9e73662d7506437
#
_entry.id   cd893fc56643d903e9e73662d7506437
#
_cell.length_a   1.000
_cell.length_b   1.000
_cell.length_c   1.000
_cell.angle_alpha   90.00
_cell.angle_beta   90.00
_cell.angle_gamma   90.00
#
_symmetry.space_group_name_H-M   'P 1'
#
loop_
_entity.id
_entity.type
_entity.pdbx_description
1 polymer ?
#
loop_
_entity_poly.entity_id
_entity_poly.type
_entity_poly.pdbx_seq_one_letter_code
_entity_poly.pdbx_strand_id
1 'polypeptide(L)'
;MENRQLTVGILAHVDAGKTTLSEGLLYQSGQLRRLGRVDHGDAFLDTDAQERERGITIFSKQAVLPLEHMTITLLDTPGHVDFSSEMERTLQVLDYAILVISGTDGVQGHTLTLWQLLSRYHIPTFLFINKMDLAGADHSALLGQLQQRLSSGCVDFSVPEETWWENAALCDEGILEKYLEHGHLEDADVISLIRHRKVFPCWFGSALKLEGVTEFLQGIARYAAPPIYPEQFGAKVFKIARDPQGVRLTYLKVTGGCLNVK
;
A
#
# COMPACT_ATOMS: atom_id res chain seq x y z
N MET A 1 3.09 -3.43 25.30
CA MET A 1 3.07 -2.41 24.22
C MET A 1 1.76 -2.58 23.47
N GLU A 2 1.01 -1.49 23.24
CA GLU A 2 -0.21 -1.57 22.44
C GLU A 2 0.14 -1.97 21.01
N ASN A 3 -0.51 -3.00 20.52
CA ASN A 3 -0.33 -3.47 19.15
C ASN A 3 -0.92 -2.42 18.20
N ARG A 4 -0.06 -1.70 17.49
CA ARG A 4 -0.45 -0.65 16.53
C ARG A 4 -1.27 -1.28 15.40
N GLN A 5 -2.40 -0.68 15.05
CA GLN A 5 -3.26 -1.18 13.97
C GLN A 5 -3.29 -0.17 12.82
N LEU A 6 -3.08 -0.66 11.60
CA LEU A 6 -3.15 0.13 10.37
C LEU A 6 -4.07 -0.54 9.36
N THR A 7 -4.80 0.28 8.61
CA THR A 7 -5.56 -0.16 7.45
C THR A 7 -4.85 0.34 6.19
N VAL A 8 -4.34 -0.58 5.39
CA VAL A 8 -3.55 -0.27 4.20
C VAL A 8 -4.27 -0.82 2.97
N GLY A 9 -4.55 0.04 2.00
CA GLY A 9 -5.13 -0.38 0.72
C GLY A 9 -4.05 -0.72 -0.28
N ILE A 10 -4.24 -1.78 -1.07
CA ILE A 10 -3.38 -2.08 -2.21
C ILE A 10 -4.11 -1.79 -3.51
N LEU A 11 -3.51 -0.95 -4.35
CA LEU A 11 -4.05 -0.46 -5.61
C LEU A 11 -3.04 -0.69 -6.73
N ALA A 12 -3.55 -0.97 -7.93
CA ALA A 12 -2.70 -1.20 -9.09
C ALA A 12 -3.47 -1.01 -10.39
N HIS A 13 -2.75 -0.71 -11.45
CA HIS A 13 -3.25 -0.98 -12.81
C HIS A 13 -3.38 -2.49 -13.02
N VAL A 14 -4.27 -2.88 -13.92
CA VAL A 14 -4.45 -4.29 -14.33
C VAL A 14 -3.08 -4.89 -14.70
N ASP A 15 -2.84 -6.13 -14.32
CA ASP A 15 -1.61 -6.89 -14.56
C ASP A 15 -0.32 -6.31 -13.94
N ALA A 16 -0.37 -5.26 -13.12
CA ALA A 16 0.83 -4.77 -12.42
C ALA A 16 1.35 -5.76 -11.35
N GLY A 17 0.57 -6.80 -11.01
CA GLY A 17 0.95 -7.82 -10.03
C GLY A 17 0.48 -7.54 -8.61
N LYS A 18 -0.67 -6.87 -8.47
CA LYS A 18 -1.30 -6.57 -7.17
C LYS A 18 -1.50 -7.83 -6.32
N THR A 19 -2.17 -8.85 -6.86
CA THR A 19 -2.44 -10.11 -6.15
C THR A 19 -1.14 -10.83 -5.79
N THR A 20 -0.16 -10.86 -6.71
CA THR A 20 1.15 -11.48 -6.45
C THR A 20 1.89 -10.78 -5.32
N LEU A 21 1.86 -9.44 -5.25
CA LEU A 21 2.46 -8.71 -4.14
C LEU A 21 1.72 -8.96 -2.82
N SER A 22 0.39 -8.99 -2.84
CA SER A 22 -0.42 -9.30 -1.66
C SER A 22 -0.09 -10.69 -1.08
N GLU A 23 0.03 -11.70 -1.95
CA GLU A 23 0.48 -13.05 -1.57
C GLU A 23 1.90 -13.04 -0.99
N GLY A 24 2.83 -12.29 -1.61
CA GLY A 24 4.19 -12.12 -1.12
C GLY A 24 4.23 -11.50 0.28
N LEU A 25 3.46 -10.46 0.52
CA LEU A 25 3.34 -9.82 1.83
C LEU A 25 2.76 -10.76 2.89
N LEU A 26 1.71 -11.52 2.55
CA LEU A 26 1.10 -12.52 3.43
C LEU A 26 2.06 -13.68 3.76
N TYR A 27 2.86 -14.10 2.79
CA TYR A 27 3.89 -15.12 2.99
C TYR A 27 5.02 -14.60 3.90
N GLN A 28 5.53 -13.40 3.65
CA GLN A 28 6.61 -12.80 4.44
C GLN A 28 6.17 -12.46 5.88
N SER A 29 4.89 -12.14 6.10
CA SER A 29 4.34 -11.94 7.45
C SER A 29 4.06 -13.24 8.21
N GLY A 30 4.28 -14.42 7.59
CA GLY A 30 4.04 -15.73 8.18
C GLY A 30 2.57 -16.17 8.21
N GLN A 31 1.65 -15.41 7.61
CA GLN A 31 0.23 -15.79 7.50
C GLN A 31 0.02 -16.96 6.55
N LEU A 32 0.81 -17.04 5.49
CA LEU A 32 0.76 -18.15 4.54
C LEU A 32 1.97 -19.05 4.71
N ARG A 33 1.73 -20.36 4.77
CA ARG A 33 2.79 -21.38 4.83
C ARG A 33 3.38 -21.69 3.45
N ARG A 34 2.66 -21.37 2.38
CA ARG A 34 3.04 -21.56 0.98
C ARG A 34 2.60 -20.34 0.18
N LEU A 35 3.43 -19.93 -0.75
CA LEU A 35 3.11 -18.86 -1.68
C LEU A 35 2.08 -19.38 -2.69
N GLY A 36 0.88 -18.79 -2.70
CA GLY A 36 -0.12 -19.04 -3.74
C GLY A 36 0.32 -18.38 -5.06
N ARG A 37 -0.07 -18.96 -6.19
CA ARG A 37 0.22 -18.41 -7.52
C ARG A 37 -1.06 -18.12 -8.26
N VAL A 38 -1.18 -16.91 -8.78
CA VAL A 38 -2.33 -16.47 -9.58
C VAL A 38 -2.49 -17.38 -10.81
N ASP A 39 -1.37 -17.76 -11.46
CA ASP A 39 -1.34 -18.63 -12.62
C ASP A 39 -1.89 -20.05 -12.37
N HIS A 40 -1.85 -20.50 -11.11
CA HIS A 40 -2.35 -21.82 -10.70
C HIS A 40 -3.76 -21.74 -10.09
N GLY A 41 -4.31 -20.52 -9.88
CA GLY A 41 -5.65 -20.30 -9.32
C GLY A 41 -5.77 -20.67 -7.83
N ASP A 42 -4.64 -20.73 -7.09
CA ASP A 42 -4.56 -21.08 -5.68
C ASP A 42 -4.19 -19.89 -4.77
N ALA A 43 -4.25 -18.67 -5.31
CA ALA A 43 -4.02 -17.44 -4.53
C ALA A 43 -5.07 -17.26 -3.44
N PHE A 44 -4.64 -16.95 -2.22
CA PHE A 44 -5.49 -16.82 -1.02
C PHE A 44 -6.57 -15.73 -1.17
N LEU A 45 -6.24 -14.65 -1.86
CA LEU A 45 -7.18 -13.55 -2.09
C LEU A 45 -8.10 -13.77 -3.29
N ASP A 46 -7.83 -14.71 -4.22
CA ASP A 46 -8.67 -14.98 -5.39
C ASP A 46 -9.67 -16.11 -5.13
N THR A 47 -10.63 -15.87 -4.25
CA THR A 47 -11.64 -16.88 -3.85
C THR A 47 -12.89 -16.89 -4.72
N ASP A 48 -13.19 -15.82 -5.46
CA ASP A 48 -14.38 -15.69 -6.30
C ASP A 48 -14.14 -16.27 -7.72
N ALA A 49 -15.10 -17.06 -8.21
CA ALA A 49 -14.99 -17.71 -9.52
C ALA A 49 -14.98 -16.70 -10.69
N GLN A 50 -15.75 -15.61 -10.58
CA GLN A 50 -15.82 -14.56 -11.61
C GLN A 50 -14.54 -13.72 -11.65
N GLU A 51 -13.91 -13.49 -10.48
CA GLU A 51 -12.62 -12.79 -10.39
C GLU A 51 -11.51 -13.63 -11.04
N ARG A 52 -11.48 -14.94 -10.76
CA ARG A 52 -10.52 -15.88 -11.38
C ARG A 52 -10.67 -15.98 -12.89
N GLU A 53 -11.90 -16.05 -13.40
CA GLU A 53 -12.17 -16.13 -14.84
C GLU A 53 -11.75 -14.86 -15.59
N ARG A 54 -11.87 -13.69 -14.96
CA ARG A 54 -11.55 -12.39 -15.57
C ARG A 54 -10.16 -11.85 -15.22
N GLY A 55 -9.46 -12.45 -14.25
CA GLY A 55 -8.16 -12.00 -13.77
C GLY A 55 -8.18 -10.62 -13.09
N ILE A 56 -9.36 -10.20 -12.58
CA ILE A 56 -9.55 -8.88 -11.94
C ILE A 56 -10.21 -9.00 -10.57
N THR A 57 -9.86 -8.14 -9.63
CA THR A 57 -10.54 -8.01 -8.33
C THR A 57 -11.83 -7.19 -8.51
N ILE A 58 -12.96 -7.77 -8.13
CA ILE A 58 -14.29 -7.13 -8.22
C ILE A 58 -14.72 -6.63 -6.83
N PHE A 59 -14.46 -7.39 -5.78
CA PHE A 59 -14.86 -7.06 -4.41
C PHE A 59 -13.65 -6.80 -3.53
N SER A 60 -13.77 -5.77 -2.66
CA SER A 60 -12.73 -5.53 -1.65
C SER A 60 -12.61 -6.74 -0.72
N LYS A 61 -11.41 -7.30 -0.64
CA LYS A 61 -11.06 -8.40 0.27
C LYS A 61 -10.13 -7.87 1.34
N GLN A 62 -10.11 -8.54 2.48
CA GLN A 62 -9.23 -8.17 3.57
C GLN A 62 -8.34 -9.32 3.99
N ALA A 63 -7.12 -9.00 4.33
CA ALA A 63 -6.16 -9.91 4.94
C ALA A 63 -5.48 -9.21 6.13
N VAL A 64 -5.04 -9.98 7.10
CA VAL A 64 -4.36 -9.46 8.28
C VAL A 64 -2.89 -9.86 8.21
N LEU A 65 -2.00 -8.88 8.30
CA LEU A 65 -0.55 -9.04 8.33
C LEU A 65 -0.07 -8.72 9.75
N PRO A 66 0.18 -9.72 10.60
CA PRO A 66 0.80 -9.48 11.91
C PRO A 66 2.29 -9.22 11.72
N LEU A 67 2.77 -8.12 12.27
CA LEU A 67 4.17 -7.77 12.39
C LEU A 67 4.52 -7.64 13.87
N GLU A 68 5.81 -7.63 14.20
CA GLU A 68 6.29 -7.67 15.59
C GLU A 68 5.65 -6.60 16.51
N HIS A 69 5.46 -5.39 15.99
CA HIS A 69 4.94 -4.24 16.77
C HIS A 69 3.68 -3.62 16.18
N MET A 70 3.13 -4.21 15.12
CA MET A 70 1.95 -3.68 14.44
C MET A 70 1.16 -4.78 13.74
N THR A 71 -0.13 -4.53 13.58
CA THR A 71 -0.99 -5.36 12.73
C THR A 71 -1.52 -4.52 11.57
N ILE A 72 -1.28 -4.95 10.35
CA ILE A 72 -1.80 -4.31 9.15
C ILE A 72 -3.03 -5.08 8.67
N THR A 73 -4.15 -4.38 8.54
CA THR A 73 -5.30 -4.88 7.78
C THR A 73 -5.12 -4.44 6.33
N LEU A 74 -4.72 -5.38 5.47
CA LEU A 74 -4.58 -5.14 4.05
C LEU A 74 -5.96 -5.23 3.39
N LEU A 75 -6.36 -4.18 2.68
CA LEU A 75 -7.57 -4.15 1.88
C LEU A 75 -7.19 -4.24 0.40
N ASP A 76 -7.51 -5.35 -0.22
CA ASP A 76 -7.38 -5.51 -1.66
C ASP A 76 -8.52 -4.76 -2.34
N THR A 77 -8.18 -3.72 -3.11
CA THR A 77 -9.17 -2.86 -3.75
C THR A 77 -9.38 -3.25 -5.20
N PRO A 78 -10.62 -3.16 -5.72
CA PRO A 78 -10.86 -3.32 -7.15
C PRO A 78 -9.97 -2.39 -7.96
N GLY A 79 -9.22 -2.94 -8.93
CA GLY A 79 -8.35 -2.16 -9.80
C GLY A 79 -9.01 -1.63 -11.07
N HIS A 80 -10.28 -1.96 -11.34
CA HIS A 80 -10.95 -1.59 -12.58
C HIS A 80 -11.85 -0.36 -12.39
N VAL A 81 -11.86 0.55 -13.37
CA VAL A 81 -12.64 1.81 -13.34
C VAL A 81 -14.15 1.61 -13.17
N ASP A 82 -14.69 0.48 -13.59
CA ASP A 82 -16.11 0.14 -13.45
C ASP A 82 -16.55 -0.04 -11.99
N PHE A 83 -15.63 -0.22 -11.06
CA PHE A 83 -15.88 -0.40 -9.63
C PHE A 83 -15.50 0.83 -8.77
N SER A 84 -15.53 2.02 -9.38
CA SER A 84 -15.10 3.28 -8.74
C SER A 84 -15.82 3.57 -7.43
N SER A 85 -17.11 3.26 -7.30
CA SER A 85 -17.88 3.51 -6.07
C SER A 85 -17.47 2.62 -4.90
N GLU A 86 -17.07 1.38 -5.15
CA GLU A 86 -16.55 0.47 -4.12
C GLU A 86 -15.14 0.86 -3.71
N MET A 87 -14.32 1.22 -4.69
CA MET A 87 -12.98 1.76 -4.45
C MET A 87 -13.04 3.02 -3.57
N GLU A 88 -13.88 4.01 -3.91
CA GLU A 88 -14.00 5.25 -3.14
C GLU A 88 -14.44 5.02 -1.68
N ARG A 89 -15.35 4.06 -1.43
CA ARG A 89 -15.73 3.68 -0.06
C ARG A 89 -14.55 3.10 0.70
N THR A 90 -13.76 2.26 0.04
CA THR A 90 -12.56 1.67 0.65
C THR A 90 -11.51 2.73 0.94
N LEU A 91 -11.27 3.68 0.01
CA LEU A 91 -10.33 4.78 0.22
C LEU A 91 -10.60 5.59 1.50
N GLN A 92 -11.87 5.78 1.85
CA GLN A 92 -12.25 6.55 3.05
C GLN A 92 -11.83 5.93 4.38
N VAL A 93 -11.45 4.67 4.39
CA VAL A 93 -11.04 3.94 5.60
C VAL A 93 -9.54 3.60 5.62
N LEU A 94 -8.80 3.96 4.58
CA LEU A 94 -7.36 3.72 4.53
C LEU A 94 -6.60 4.71 5.41
N ASP A 95 -5.58 4.21 6.10
CA ASP A 95 -4.54 5.03 6.74
C ASP A 95 -3.39 5.30 5.78
N TYR A 96 -3.07 4.29 4.95
CA TYR A 96 -2.05 4.33 3.92
C TYR A 96 -2.49 3.53 2.69
N ALA A 97 -1.82 3.77 1.58
CA ALA A 97 -1.98 2.99 0.37
C ALA A 97 -0.65 2.44 -0.13
N ILE A 98 -0.71 1.29 -0.76
CA ILE A 98 0.35 0.71 -1.58
C ILE A 98 -0.09 0.85 -3.04
N LEU A 99 0.67 1.58 -3.84
CA LEU A 99 0.45 1.68 -5.27
C LEU A 99 1.47 0.80 -6.00
N VAL A 100 0.98 -0.26 -6.64
CA VAL A 100 1.82 -1.20 -7.40
C VAL A 100 1.91 -0.75 -8.85
N ILE A 101 3.13 -0.65 -9.36
CA ILE A 101 3.42 -0.22 -10.75
C ILE A 101 4.27 -1.30 -11.40
N SER A 102 3.93 -1.67 -12.63
CA SER A 102 4.74 -2.61 -13.41
C SER A 102 6.01 -1.94 -13.93
N GLY A 103 7.16 -2.54 -13.68
CA GLY A 103 8.45 -2.04 -14.17
C GLY A 103 8.59 -2.09 -15.69
N THR A 104 7.86 -2.98 -16.36
CA THR A 104 7.85 -3.06 -17.83
C THR A 104 6.92 -2.03 -18.47
N ASP A 105 5.80 -1.68 -17.80
CA ASP A 105 4.77 -0.82 -18.38
C ASP A 105 4.88 0.63 -17.88
N GLY A 106 5.54 0.83 -16.73
CA GLY A 106 5.69 2.13 -16.10
C GLY A 106 4.35 2.75 -15.66
N VAL A 107 4.30 4.08 -15.61
CA VAL A 107 3.11 4.83 -15.21
C VAL A 107 2.08 4.86 -16.34
N GLN A 108 1.00 4.11 -16.19
CA GLN A 108 -0.11 4.02 -17.12
C GLN A 108 -1.20 5.06 -16.83
N GLY A 109 -2.15 5.27 -17.78
CA GLY A 109 -3.26 6.20 -17.59
C GLY A 109 -4.11 5.88 -16.35
N HIS A 110 -4.38 4.60 -16.08
CA HIS A 110 -5.10 4.19 -14.89
C HIS A 110 -4.31 4.43 -13.59
N THR A 111 -2.98 4.27 -13.61
CA THR A 111 -2.10 4.64 -12.49
C THR A 111 -2.26 6.11 -12.12
N LEU A 112 -2.37 7.00 -13.12
CA LEU A 112 -2.62 8.44 -12.89
C LEU A 112 -3.99 8.69 -12.27
N THR A 113 -5.03 7.97 -12.69
CA THR A 113 -6.36 8.06 -12.08
C THR A 113 -6.33 7.64 -10.60
N LEU A 114 -5.68 6.51 -10.28
CA LEU A 114 -5.50 6.05 -8.91
C LEU A 114 -4.71 7.08 -8.07
N TRP A 115 -3.64 7.62 -8.64
CA TRP A 115 -2.82 8.65 -8.00
C TRP A 115 -3.62 9.90 -7.65
N GLN A 116 -4.45 10.39 -8.57
CA GLN A 116 -5.34 11.53 -8.35
C GLN A 116 -6.36 11.25 -7.24
N LEU A 117 -6.94 10.04 -7.19
CA LEU A 117 -7.84 9.64 -6.12
C LEU A 117 -7.12 9.60 -4.76
N LEU A 118 -5.94 8.99 -4.68
CA LEU A 118 -5.12 8.97 -3.45
C LEU A 118 -4.76 10.39 -3.00
N SER A 119 -4.50 11.30 -3.94
CA SER A 119 -4.24 12.71 -3.64
C SER A 119 -5.49 13.42 -3.11
N ARG A 120 -6.64 13.22 -3.75
CA ARG A 120 -7.94 13.81 -3.36
C ARG A 120 -8.36 13.41 -1.94
N TYR A 121 -8.10 12.16 -1.56
CA TYR A 121 -8.39 11.65 -0.21
C TYR A 121 -7.24 11.85 0.78
N HIS A 122 -6.15 12.53 0.37
CA HIS A 122 -4.96 12.79 1.19
C HIS A 122 -4.33 11.53 1.80
N ILE A 123 -4.37 10.39 1.09
CA ILE A 123 -3.86 9.12 1.59
C ILE A 123 -2.35 9.03 1.37
N PRO A 124 -1.52 8.91 2.43
CA PRO A 124 -0.10 8.65 2.31
C PRO A 124 0.14 7.36 1.54
N THR A 125 1.11 7.36 0.63
CA THR A 125 1.25 6.29 -0.35
C THR A 125 2.68 5.80 -0.44
N PHE A 126 2.85 4.48 -0.33
CA PHE A 126 4.07 3.72 -0.64
C PHE A 126 3.96 3.18 -2.05
N LEU A 127 5.05 3.17 -2.81
CA LEU A 127 5.09 2.63 -4.16
C LEU A 127 5.93 1.35 -4.19
N PHE A 128 5.41 0.32 -4.85
CA PHE A 128 6.16 -0.89 -5.17
C PHE A 128 6.25 -1.05 -6.68
N ILE A 129 7.44 -0.90 -7.22
CA ILE A 129 7.71 -1.07 -8.65
C ILE A 129 8.07 -2.53 -8.86
N ASN A 130 7.08 -3.26 -9.38
CA ASN A 130 7.08 -4.71 -9.52
C ASN A 130 7.63 -5.16 -10.87
N LYS A 131 7.96 -6.44 -11.00
CA LYS A 131 8.43 -7.08 -12.24
C LYS A 131 9.80 -6.53 -12.72
N MET A 132 10.65 -6.12 -11.80
CA MET A 132 12.01 -5.65 -12.11
C MET A 132 12.93 -6.74 -12.65
N ASP A 133 12.53 -8.00 -12.51
CA ASP A 133 13.20 -9.18 -13.04
C ASP A 133 12.97 -9.41 -14.54
N LEU A 134 12.04 -8.67 -15.15
CA LEU A 134 11.74 -8.81 -16.58
C LEU A 134 12.62 -7.92 -17.45
N ALA A 135 12.92 -8.41 -18.65
CA ALA A 135 13.68 -7.64 -19.63
C ALA A 135 12.96 -6.34 -20.01
N GLY A 136 13.67 -5.24 -20.04
CA GLY A 136 13.14 -3.91 -20.37
C GLY A 136 12.78 -3.05 -19.15
N ALA A 137 12.81 -3.57 -17.93
CA ALA A 137 12.70 -2.77 -16.72
C ALA A 137 14.02 -2.02 -16.48
N ASP A 138 13.98 -0.69 -16.53
CA ASP A 138 15.11 0.19 -16.23
C ASP A 138 14.80 1.01 -14.98
N HIS A 139 15.54 0.75 -13.92
CA HIS A 139 15.37 1.37 -12.61
C HIS A 139 15.45 2.91 -12.66
N SER A 140 16.49 3.46 -13.28
CA SER A 140 16.71 4.91 -13.32
C SER A 140 15.67 5.62 -14.19
N ALA A 141 15.33 5.04 -15.34
CA ALA A 141 14.30 5.57 -16.21
C ALA A 141 12.92 5.55 -15.54
N LEU A 142 12.60 4.48 -14.78
CA LEU A 142 11.35 4.36 -14.03
C LEU A 142 11.27 5.38 -12.89
N LEU A 143 12.33 5.55 -12.10
CA LEU A 143 12.35 6.56 -11.04
C LEU A 143 12.13 7.96 -11.63
N GLY A 144 12.80 8.31 -12.71
CA GLY A 144 12.60 9.58 -13.42
C GLY A 144 11.17 9.74 -13.94
N GLN A 145 10.56 8.67 -14.45
CA GLN A 145 9.14 8.67 -14.87
C GLN A 145 8.18 8.89 -13.69
N LEU A 146 8.42 8.25 -12.54
CA LEU A 146 7.63 8.44 -11.33
C LEU A 146 7.70 9.90 -10.85
N GLN A 147 8.92 10.46 -10.82
CA GLN A 147 9.14 11.85 -10.41
C GLN A 147 8.44 12.85 -11.35
N GLN A 148 8.50 12.62 -12.65
CA GLN A 148 7.89 13.51 -13.64
C GLN A 148 6.36 13.41 -13.69
N ARG A 149 5.81 12.19 -13.59
CA ARG A 149 4.37 11.94 -13.84
C ARG A 149 3.52 11.88 -12.60
N LEU A 150 4.08 11.52 -11.44
CA LEU A 150 3.35 11.42 -10.17
C LEU A 150 3.73 12.58 -9.23
N SER A 151 4.98 12.62 -8.77
CA SER A 151 5.49 13.67 -7.88
C SER A 151 7.01 13.67 -7.85
N SER A 152 7.63 14.86 -7.83
CA SER A 152 9.06 15.00 -7.56
C SER A 152 9.50 14.42 -6.22
N GLY A 153 8.56 14.23 -5.28
CA GLY A 153 8.78 13.57 -3.99
C GLY A 153 8.81 12.04 -4.05
N CYS A 154 8.79 11.40 -5.23
CA CYS A 154 9.08 9.97 -5.37
C CYS A 154 10.57 9.74 -5.14
N VAL A 155 10.91 9.01 -4.07
CA VAL A 155 12.28 8.77 -3.60
C VAL A 155 12.51 7.27 -3.50
N ASP A 156 13.68 6.82 -3.95
CA ASP A 156 14.07 5.41 -3.93
C ASP A 156 14.53 4.99 -2.53
N PHE A 157 13.77 4.13 -1.89
CA PHE A 157 14.06 3.54 -0.57
C PHE A 157 14.64 2.12 -0.66
N SER A 158 14.86 1.61 -1.87
CA SER A 158 15.53 0.31 -2.06
C SER A 158 17.06 0.39 -1.98
N VAL A 159 17.61 1.61 -1.87
CA VAL A 159 19.05 1.90 -1.70
C VAL A 159 19.36 2.30 -0.25
N PRO A 160 20.65 2.33 0.17
CA PRO A 160 21.05 2.76 1.52
C PRO A 160 20.53 4.16 1.87
N GLU A 161 20.20 4.37 3.16
CA GLU A 161 19.52 5.59 3.63
C GLU A 161 20.30 6.87 3.31
N GLU A 162 21.61 6.85 3.45
CA GLU A 162 22.47 7.99 3.19
C GLU A 162 22.37 8.51 1.75
N THR A 163 21.93 7.64 0.82
CA THR A 163 21.79 7.98 -0.59
C THR A 163 20.51 8.76 -0.90
N TRP A 164 19.44 8.61 -0.10
CA TRP A 164 18.17 9.26 -0.36
C TRP A 164 17.77 10.36 0.63
N TRP A 165 18.48 10.51 1.77
CA TRP A 165 18.15 11.53 2.77
C TRP A 165 18.06 12.94 2.17
N GLU A 166 19.05 13.34 1.37
CA GLU A 166 19.06 14.64 0.72
C GLU A 166 17.83 14.85 -0.18
N ASN A 167 17.50 13.85 -1.00
CA ASN A 167 16.33 13.90 -1.88
C ASN A 167 15.01 14.00 -1.11
N ALA A 168 14.90 13.32 0.02
CA ALA A 168 13.74 13.41 0.90
C ALA A 168 13.68 14.78 1.60
N ALA A 169 14.80 15.29 2.09
CA ALA A 169 14.89 16.57 2.76
C ALA A 169 14.51 17.74 1.84
N LEU A 170 14.90 17.69 0.57
CA LEU A 170 14.54 18.70 -0.44
C LEU A 170 13.02 18.86 -0.64
N CYS A 171 12.22 17.94 -0.17
CA CYS A 171 10.76 18.00 -0.26
C CYS A 171 10.10 18.90 0.80
N ASP A 172 10.85 19.40 1.79
CA ASP A 172 10.35 20.26 2.88
C ASP A 172 11.43 21.19 3.41
N GLU A 173 11.18 22.49 3.45
CA GLU A 173 12.17 23.51 3.89
C GLU A 173 12.65 23.27 5.33
N GLY A 174 11.72 22.97 6.27
CA GLY A 174 12.10 22.74 7.67
C GLY A 174 12.87 21.45 7.90
N ILE A 175 12.60 20.40 7.11
CA ILE A 175 13.35 19.15 7.14
C ILE A 175 14.71 19.32 6.46
N LEU A 176 14.79 20.13 5.40
CA LEU A 176 16.06 20.48 4.74
C LEU A 176 17.01 21.22 5.70
N GLU A 177 16.50 22.19 6.47
CA GLU A 177 17.31 22.91 7.47
C GLU A 177 17.90 21.93 8.50
N LYS A 178 17.09 21.01 9.04
CA LYS A 178 17.57 19.97 9.97
C LYS A 178 18.62 19.05 9.33
N TYR A 179 18.39 18.64 8.09
CA TYR A 179 19.36 17.80 7.36
C TYR A 179 20.69 18.50 7.16
N LEU A 180 20.69 19.79 6.82
CA LEU A 180 21.92 20.59 6.66
C LEU A 180 22.67 20.76 7.99
N GLU A 181 21.98 20.80 9.13
CA GLU A 181 22.61 20.90 10.45
C GLU A 181 23.17 19.55 10.95
N HIS A 182 22.47 18.43 10.71
CA HIS A 182 22.78 17.14 11.33
C HIS A 182 23.41 16.12 10.37
N GLY A 183 23.25 16.29 9.05
CA GLY A 183 23.75 15.39 8.01
C GLY A 183 22.95 14.09 7.87
N HIS A 184 21.82 13.94 8.58
CA HIS A 184 20.94 12.78 8.52
C HIS A 184 19.48 13.16 8.81
N LEU A 185 18.55 12.25 8.46
CA LEU A 185 17.14 12.36 8.85
C LEU A 185 16.80 11.33 9.92
N GLU A 186 15.99 11.72 10.88
CA GLU A 186 15.41 10.80 11.85
C GLU A 186 14.14 10.14 11.27
N ASP A 187 13.77 8.95 11.78
CA ASP A 187 12.53 8.28 11.38
C ASP A 187 11.29 9.16 11.53
N ALA A 188 11.25 9.99 12.56
CA ALA A 188 10.15 10.93 12.79
C ALA A 188 9.99 11.96 11.66
N ASP A 189 11.10 12.44 11.10
CA ASP A 189 11.11 13.38 9.98
C ASP A 189 10.58 12.68 8.70
N VAL A 190 11.08 11.48 8.42
CA VAL A 190 10.63 10.66 7.28
C VAL A 190 9.14 10.32 7.39
N ILE A 191 8.68 9.88 8.55
CA ILE A 191 7.26 9.61 8.83
C ILE A 191 6.40 10.86 8.58
N SER A 192 6.88 12.02 9.02
CA SER A 192 6.18 13.30 8.79
C SER A 192 6.08 13.63 7.31
N LEU A 193 7.16 13.51 6.54
CA LEU A 193 7.18 13.74 5.10
C LEU A 193 6.19 12.81 4.36
N ILE A 194 6.15 11.54 4.71
CA ILE A 194 5.23 10.56 4.12
C ILE A 194 3.77 10.88 4.48
N ARG A 195 3.48 11.14 5.76
CA ARG A 195 2.12 11.48 6.22
C ARG A 195 1.56 12.72 5.54
N HIS A 196 2.38 13.73 5.30
CA HIS A 196 1.98 14.97 4.63
C HIS A 196 2.06 14.86 3.10
N ARG A 197 2.31 13.66 2.56
CA ARG A 197 2.42 13.41 1.12
C ARG A 197 3.46 14.29 0.41
N LYS A 198 4.55 14.61 1.10
CA LYS A 198 5.71 15.30 0.54
C LYS A 198 6.71 14.32 -0.06
N VAL A 199 6.90 13.17 0.60
CA VAL A 199 7.72 12.05 0.12
C VAL A 199 6.84 10.82 -0.12
N PHE A 200 7.14 10.12 -1.21
CA PHE A 200 6.51 8.86 -1.62
C PHE A 200 7.60 7.82 -1.78
N PRO A 201 7.81 6.97 -0.76
CA PRO A 201 8.85 5.95 -0.80
C PRO A 201 8.59 4.94 -1.91
N CYS A 202 9.60 4.69 -2.73
CA CYS A 202 9.57 3.74 -3.84
C CYS A 202 10.49 2.55 -3.53
N TRP A 203 9.99 1.33 -3.70
CA TRP A 203 10.78 0.11 -3.69
C TRP A 203 10.69 -0.57 -5.03
N PHE A 204 11.82 -1.09 -5.49
CA PHE A 204 11.95 -1.80 -6.75
C PHE A 204 12.20 -3.28 -6.49
N GLY A 205 11.42 -4.17 -7.14
CA GLY A 205 11.56 -5.59 -6.88
C GLY A 205 10.73 -6.49 -7.79
N SER A 206 10.66 -7.76 -7.43
CA SER A 206 9.82 -8.77 -8.07
C SER A 206 9.00 -9.51 -7.04
N ALA A 207 7.70 -9.24 -7.00
CA ALA A 207 6.79 -9.92 -6.09
C ALA A 207 6.76 -11.44 -6.34
N LEU A 208 6.89 -11.87 -7.60
CA LEU A 208 6.91 -13.29 -7.98
C LEU A 208 8.13 -14.02 -7.42
N LYS A 209 9.28 -13.34 -7.37
CA LYS A 209 10.54 -13.89 -6.83
C LYS A 209 10.76 -13.51 -5.37
N LEU A 210 9.87 -12.75 -4.76
CA LEU A 210 9.98 -12.17 -3.41
C LEU A 210 11.18 -11.19 -3.26
N GLU A 211 11.75 -10.71 -4.35
CA GLU A 211 12.84 -9.73 -4.34
C GLU A 211 12.30 -8.35 -3.92
N GLY A 212 12.89 -7.72 -2.90
CA GLY A 212 12.50 -6.42 -2.36
C GLY A 212 11.21 -6.43 -1.53
N VAL A 213 10.49 -7.56 -1.41
CA VAL A 213 9.20 -7.63 -0.69
C VAL A 213 9.40 -7.56 0.83
N THR A 214 10.45 -8.19 1.34
CA THR A 214 10.79 -8.15 2.77
C THR A 214 11.18 -6.75 3.20
N GLU A 215 12.06 -6.11 2.45
CA GLU A 215 12.54 -4.75 2.67
C GLU A 215 11.38 -3.75 2.58
N PHE A 216 10.48 -3.93 1.63
CA PHE A 216 9.26 -3.14 1.49
C PHE A 216 8.35 -3.28 2.72
N LEU A 217 8.10 -4.50 3.20
CA LEU A 217 7.29 -4.75 4.38
C LEU A 217 7.91 -4.14 5.65
N GLN A 218 9.24 -4.25 5.79
CA GLN A 218 9.99 -3.63 6.88
C GLN A 218 9.93 -2.09 6.80
N GLY A 219 10.03 -1.53 5.60
CA GLY A 219 9.90 -0.09 5.37
C GLY A 219 8.51 0.42 5.75
N ILE A 220 7.43 -0.30 5.42
CA ILE A 220 6.08 0.05 5.88
C ILE A 220 6.01 -0.03 7.40
N ALA A 221 6.53 -1.09 8.02
CA ALA A 221 6.51 -1.26 9.47
C ALA A 221 7.26 -0.14 10.22
N ARG A 222 8.34 0.38 9.63
CA ARG A 222 9.16 1.45 10.20
C ARG A 222 8.53 2.84 10.00
N TYR A 223 8.03 3.13 8.80
CA TYR A 223 7.64 4.49 8.42
C TYR A 223 6.13 4.74 8.41
N ALA A 224 5.29 3.73 8.54
CA ALA A 224 3.85 3.91 8.67
C ALA A 224 3.45 4.09 10.14
N ALA A 225 3.13 5.31 10.54
CA ALA A 225 2.63 5.60 11.88
C ALA A 225 1.09 5.50 11.92
N PRO A 226 0.51 4.84 12.94
CA PRO A 226 -0.94 4.77 13.07
C PRO A 226 -1.54 6.15 13.32
N PRO A 227 -2.79 6.38 12.88
CA PRO A 227 -3.51 7.59 13.22
C PRO A 227 -3.83 7.60 14.73
N ILE A 228 -3.88 8.81 15.30
CA ILE A 228 -4.34 9.00 16.67
C ILE A 228 -5.85 9.20 16.61
N TYR A 229 -6.59 8.31 17.27
CA TYR A 229 -8.05 8.38 17.35
C TYR A 229 -8.52 8.92 18.69
N PRO A 230 -9.68 9.63 18.75
CA PRO A 230 -10.26 10.10 20.01
C PRO A 230 -10.78 8.91 20.85
N GLU A 231 -10.93 9.13 22.17
CA GLU A 231 -11.51 8.13 23.06
C GLU A 231 -13.01 7.89 22.81
N GLN A 232 -13.70 8.89 22.27
CA GLN A 232 -15.11 8.76 21.92
C GLN A 232 -15.30 7.76 20.79
N PHE A 233 -16.29 6.86 20.91
CA PHE A 233 -16.59 5.88 19.87
C PHE A 233 -16.92 6.56 18.53
N GLY A 234 -16.24 6.11 17.50
CA GLY A 234 -16.45 6.46 16.10
C GLY A 234 -16.18 5.27 15.20
N ALA A 235 -16.92 5.14 14.13
CA ALA A 235 -16.70 4.10 13.13
C ALA A 235 -17.14 4.56 11.74
N LYS A 236 -16.45 4.03 10.71
CA LYS A 236 -16.82 4.21 9.29
C LYS A 236 -17.19 2.86 8.69
N VAL A 237 -18.39 2.74 8.15
CA VAL A 237 -18.83 1.56 7.39
C VAL A 237 -18.34 1.70 5.95
N PHE A 238 -17.63 0.69 5.44
CA PHE A 238 -17.10 0.72 4.08
C PHE A 238 -17.62 -0.40 3.18
N LYS A 239 -18.16 -1.50 3.78
CA LYS A 239 -18.70 -2.62 3.00
C LYS A 239 -19.89 -3.25 3.71
N ILE A 240 -20.89 -3.66 2.93
CA ILE A 240 -21.99 -4.50 3.37
C ILE A 240 -22.02 -5.73 2.46
N ALA A 241 -22.00 -6.91 3.05
CA ALA A 241 -22.07 -8.19 2.34
C ALA A 241 -23.09 -9.11 3.00
N ARG A 242 -23.29 -10.29 2.42
CA ARG A 242 -24.03 -11.40 3.03
C ARG A 242 -23.11 -12.60 3.12
N ASP A 243 -23.22 -13.34 4.23
CA ASP A 243 -22.53 -14.63 4.33
C ASP A 243 -23.23 -15.71 3.48
N PRO A 244 -22.67 -16.93 3.38
CA PRO A 244 -23.31 -18.04 2.64
C PRO A 244 -24.69 -18.43 3.14
N GLN A 245 -25.03 -18.11 4.39
CA GLN A 245 -26.34 -18.34 5.02
C GLN A 245 -27.33 -17.18 4.79
N GLY A 246 -26.90 -16.11 4.07
CA GLY A 246 -27.72 -14.94 3.76
C GLY A 246 -27.75 -13.88 4.87
N VAL A 247 -27.03 -14.07 5.98
CA VAL A 247 -26.94 -13.10 7.08
C VAL A 247 -26.17 -11.87 6.62
N ARG A 248 -26.67 -10.68 6.95
CA ARG A 248 -26.02 -9.41 6.61
C ARG A 248 -24.76 -9.19 7.44
N LEU A 249 -23.63 -8.99 6.77
CA LEU A 249 -22.36 -8.59 7.35
C LEU A 249 -22.11 -7.10 7.07
N THR A 250 -21.77 -6.35 8.10
CA THR A 250 -21.39 -4.95 7.98
C THR A 250 -19.92 -4.81 8.39
N TYR A 251 -19.09 -4.40 7.43
CA TYR A 251 -17.66 -4.15 7.65
C TYR A 251 -17.47 -2.70 8.03
N LEU A 252 -16.83 -2.47 9.15
CA LEU A 252 -16.57 -1.13 9.65
C LEU A 252 -15.13 -1.02 10.17
N LYS A 253 -14.58 0.19 10.06
CA LYS A 253 -13.33 0.57 10.72
C LYS A 253 -13.69 1.40 11.95
N VAL A 254 -13.23 0.97 13.12
CA VAL A 254 -13.33 1.77 14.34
C VAL A 254 -12.34 2.91 14.27
N THR A 255 -12.81 4.16 14.44
CA THR A 255 -12.03 5.40 14.36
C THR A 255 -12.03 6.16 15.69
N GLY A 256 -12.37 5.50 16.78
CA GLY A 256 -12.38 6.04 18.13
C GLY A 256 -13.06 5.09 19.10
N GLY A 257 -12.64 5.07 20.36
CA GLY A 257 -13.19 4.22 21.39
C GLY A 257 -13.17 2.73 21.06
N CYS A 258 -14.19 2.00 21.54
CA CYS A 258 -14.33 0.56 21.28
C CYS A 258 -15.78 0.17 21.01
N LEU A 259 -15.99 -0.91 20.24
CA LEU A 259 -17.28 -1.54 20.00
C LEU A 259 -17.33 -2.85 20.78
N ASN A 260 -18.18 -2.89 21.81
CA ASN A 260 -18.37 -4.09 22.63
C ASN A 260 -19.43 -5.01 22.01
N VAL A 261 -19.16 -6.30 22.02
CA VAL A 261 -20.15 -7.33 21.69
C VAL A 261 -21.03 -7.54 22.93
N LYS A 262 -22.35 -7.60 22.72
CA LYS A 262 -23.30 -7.92 23.79
C LYS A 262 -23.30 -9.40 24.12
#